data_f22279c22ed648ef46bc57f253fcdea4
#
_entry.id   f22279c22ed648ef46bc57f253fcdea4
#
_cell.length_a   1.000
_cell.length_b   1.000
_cell.length_c   1.000
_cell.angle_alpha   90.00
_cell.angle_beta   90.00
_cell.angle_gamma   90.00
#
_symmetry.space_group_name_H-M   'P 1'
#
loop_
_entity.id
_entity.type
_entity.pdbx_description
1 polymer ?
#
loop_
_entity_poly.entity_id
_entity_poly.type
_entity_poly.pdbx_seq_one_letter_code
_entity_poly.pdbx_strand_id
1 'polypeptide(L)'
;MKIDFNELQEVANPQFKGGEGDTMFRTFNDGQNKIMRGRLDPGCSIGYHSHETNSEIIYILSGEALCRYDEAEERLTPGQCHYCPCGHAHALINASATNPLLFFAIVPER
;
A
#
# COMPACT_ATOMS: atom_id res chain seq x y z
N MET A 1 -4.20 5.70 -21.64
CA MET A 1 -5.31 6.42 -20.99
C MET A 1 -4.80 7.13 -19.74
N LYS A 2 -5.32 8.30 -19.49
CA LYS A 2 -4.96 9.06 -18.28
C LYS A 2 -5.89 8.69 -17.13
N ILE A 3 -5.31 8.46 -15.95
CA ILE A 3 -6.08 8.25 -14.71
C ILE A 3 -5.69 9.41 -13.80
N ASP A 4 -6.67 10.23 -13.44
CA ASP A 4 -6.44 11.36 -12.54
C ASP A 4 -6.94 10.97 -11.15
N PHE A 5 -6.00 10.65 -10.25
CA PHE A 5 -6.35 10.21 -8.89
C PHE A 5 -7.00 11.31 -8.06
N ASN A 6 -6.84 12.57 -8.43
CA ASN A 6 -7.53 13.67 -7.75
C ASN A 6 -9.03 13.66 -8.05
N GLU A 7 -9.44 13.04 -9.15
CA GLU A 7 -10.85 12.90 -9.54
C GLU A 7 -11.50 11.63 -8.96
N LEU A 8 -10.70 10.71 -8.43
CA LEU A 8 -11.23 9.48 -7.84
C LEU A 8 -11.63 9.72 -6.39
N GLN A 9 -12.72 9.09 -5.97
CA GLN A 9 -13.19 9.18 -4.59
C GLN A 9 -12.23 8.47 -3.65
N GLU A 10 -11.85 9.14 -2.56
CA GLU A 10 -11.09 8.52 -1.48
C GLU A 10 -12.03 7.69 -0.61
N VAL A 11 -11.69 6.42 -0.39
CA VAL A 11 -12.50 5.47 0.36
C VAL A 11 -11.68 4.94 1.54
N ALA A 12 -12.29 4.98 2.73
CA ALA A 12 -11.69 4.41 3.92
C ALA A 12 -11.91 2.91 3.96
N ASN A 13 -10.84 2.18 4.26
CA ASN A 13 -10.87 0.73 4.46
C ASN A 13 -10.43 0.43 5.89
N PRO A 14 -11.39 0.26 6.84
CA PRO A 14 -11.05 0.04 8.23
C PRO A 14 -10.36 -1.30 8.42
N GLN A 15 -9.27 -1.29 9.20
CA GLN A 15 -8.51 -2.49 9.54
C GLN A 15 -8.19 -3.34 8.32
N PHE A 16 -7.72 -2.68 7.25
CA PHE A 16 -7.49 -3.33 5.97
C PHE A 16 -6.48 -4.46 6.12
N LYS A 17 -6.86 -5.66 5.67
CA LYS A 17 -6.05 -6.88 5.80
C LYS A 17 -5.68 -7.21 7.25
N GLY A 18 -6.50 -6.78 8.22
CA GLY A 18 -6.22 -6.99 9.63
C GLY A 18 -5.28 -5.98 10.26
N GLY A 19 -5.01 -4.87 9.58
CA GLY A 19 -4.16 -3.80 10.09
C GLY A 19 -4.85 -2.91 11.11
N GLU A 20 -4.17 -1.84 11.50
CA GLU A 20 -4.65 -0.86 12.46
C GLU A 20 -5.18 0.37 11.74
N GLY A 21 -6.29 0.92 12.25
CA GLY A 21 -6.89 2.13 11.71
C GLY A 21 -7.40 1.96 10.29
N ASP A 22 -7.52 3.08 9.59
CA ASP A 22 -8.03 3.10 8.23
C ASP A 22 -6.89 3.19 7.22
N THR A 23 -7.00 2.43 6.12
CA THR A 23 -6.21 2.67 4.92
C THR A 23 -7.09 3.44 3.95
N MET A 24 -6.64 4.63 3.53
CA MET A 24 -7.39 5.48 2.61
C MET A 24 -6.90 5.22 1.19
N PHE A 25 -7.80 4.83 0.30
CA PHE A 25 -7.45 4.51 -1.08
C PHE A 25 -8.26 5.33 -2.09
N ARG A 26 -7.58 5.77 -3.14
CA ARG A 26 -8.18 6.18 -4.41
C ARG A 26 -7.77 5.12 -5.43
N THR A 27 -8.73 4.41 -5.99
CA THR A 27 -8.46 3.18 -6.74
C THR A 27 -9.02 3.23 -8.15
N PHE A 28 -8.22 2.83 -9.12
CA PHE A 28 -8.65 2.44 -10.44
C PHE A 28 -8.45 0.93 -10.58
N ASN A 29 -9.46 0.22 -11.07
CA ASN A 29 -9.39 -1.23 -11.23
C ASN A 29 -10.15 -1.63 -12.50
N ASP A 30 -9.45 -2.24 -13.46
CA ASP A 30 -10.06 -2.70 -14.71
C ASP A 30 -10.14 -4.22 -14.79
N GLY A 31 -9.88 -4.91 -13.67
CA GLY A 31 -9.86 -6.37 -13.61
C GLY A 31 -8.52 -6.99 -13.96
N GLN A 32 -7.62 -6.25 -14.60
CA GLN A 32 -6.27 -6.69 -14.94
C GLN A 32 -5.24 -6.05 -14.01
N ASN A 33 -5.43 -4.78 -13.72
CA ASN A 33 -4.55 -4.04 -12.83
C ASN A 33 -5.38 -3.24 -11.84
N LYS A 34 -5.01 -3.30 -10.58
CA LYS A 34 -5.52 -2.41 -9.56
C LYS A 34 -4.44 -1.38 -9.28
N ILE A 35 -4.76 -0.11 -9.52
CA ILE A 35 -3.82 1.00 -9.39
C ILE A 35 -4.35 1.94 -8.33
N MET A 36 -3.56 2.20 -7.29
CA MET A 36 -4.05 2.88 -6.11
C MET A 36 -3.08 3.97 -5.66
N ARG A 37 -3.66 5.09 -5.20
CA ARG A 37 -2.94 6.04 -4.37
C ARG A 37 -3.46 5.89 -2.96
N GLY A 38 -2.57 5.55 -2.01
CA GLY A 38 -2.94 5.23 -0.65
C GLY A 38 -2.37 6.20 0.36
N ARG A 39 -3.05 6.27 1.51
CA ARG A 39 -2.61 7.06 2.66
C ARG A 39 -2.84 6.27 3.93
N LEU A 40 -1.81 6.26 4.79
CA LEU A 40 -1.89 5.74 6.15
C LEU A 40 -1.50 6.88 7.09
N ASP A 41 -2.44 7.31 7.92
CA ASP A 41 -2.16 8.30 8.96
C ASP A 41 -1.31 7.66 10.08
N PRO A 42 -0.72 8.46 10.98
CA PRO A 42 0.05 7.89 12.09
C PRO A 42 -0.76 6.87 12.88
N GLY A 43 -0.13 5.75 13.22
CA GLY A 43 -0.78 4.65 13.93
C GLY A 43 -1.53 3.68 13.03
N CYS A 44 -1.61 3.93 11.72
CA CYS A 44 -2.34 3.07 10.80
C CYS A 44 -1.41 2.15 10.04
N SER A 45 -1.96 1.01 9.61
CA SER A 45 -1.20 0.01 8.88
C SER A 45 -2.11 -0.86 8.02
N ILE A 46 -1.51 -1.42 6.96
CA ILE A 46 -2.08 -2.53 6.20
C ILE A 46 -1.54 -3.81 6.83
N GLY A 47 -2.44 -4.72 7.22
CA GLY A 47 -2.05 -5.93 7.92
C GLY A 47 -1.27 -6.93 7.05
N TYR A 48 -0.61 -7.86 7.72
CA TYR A 48 0.20 -8.89 7.06
C TYR A 48 -0.70 -9.84 6.27
N HIS A 49 -0.41 -9.99 4.98
CA HIS A 49 -1.19 -10.84 4.09
C HIS A 49 -0.33 -11.35 2.94
N SER A 50 -0.74 -12.47 2.35
CA SER A 50 -0.01 -13.07 1.24
C SER A 50 -0.68 -12.76 -0.11
N HIS A 51 0.14 -12.67 -1.15
CA HIS A 51 -0.29 -12.55 -2.54
C HIS A 51 -0.10 -13.90 -3.23
N GLU A 52 -1.19 -14.67 -3.35
CA GLU A 52 -1.10 -16.04 -3.88
C GLU A 52 -1.35 -16.11 -5.38
N THR A 53 -2.11 -15.16 -5.94
CA THR A 53 -2.48 -15.15 -7.35
C THR A 53 -2.03 -13.90 -8.10
N ASN A 54 -1.41 -12.95 -7.40
CA ASN A 54 -0.97 -11.69 -7.97
C ASN A 54 0.34 -11.25 -7.30
N SER A 55 0.81 -10.08 -7.64
CA SER A 55 1.92 -9.41 -6.97
C SER A 55 1.51 -7.99 -6.59
N GLU A 56 2.33 -7.30 -5.84
CA GLU A 56 2.08 -5.90 -5.52
C GLU A 56 3.37 -5.10 -5.57
N ILE A 57 3.27 -3.90 -6.12
CA ILE A 57 4.37 -2.93 -6.20
C ILE A 57 3.92 -1.71 -5.42
N ILE A 58 4.72 -1.26 -4.45
CA ILE A 58 4.42 -0.09 -3.62
C ILE A 58 5.56 0.90 -3.76
N TYR A 59 5.25 2.12 -4.17
CA TYR A 59 6.20 3.22 -4.30
C TYR A 59 5.88 4.29 -3.26
N ILE A 60 6.87 4.70 -2.47
CA ILE A 60 6.67 5.68 -1.41
C ILE A 60 6.77 7.08 -2.00
N LEU A 61 5.69 7.86 -1.82
CA LEU A 61 5.61 9.23 -2.28
C LEU A 61 6.05 10.22 -1.21
N SER A 62 5.65 9.99 0.05
CA SER A 62 5.93 10.90 1.17
C SER A 62 5.80 10.14 2.47
N GLY A 63 6.57 10.55 3.47
CA GLY A 63 6.56 9.91 4.78
C GLY A 63 7.55 8.77 4.89
N GLU A 64 7.39 7.95 5.91
CA GLU A 64 8.27 6.81 6.19
C GLU A 64 7.44 5.56 6.44
N ALA A 65 7.84 4.46 5.84
CA ALA A 65 7.16 3.19 6.00
C ALA A 65 8.07 2.14 6.61
N LEU A 66 7.46 1.25 7.39
CA LEU A 66 8.06 -0.02 7.77
C LEU A 66 7.27 -1.10 7.03
N CYS A 67 7.97 -1.87 6.22
CA CYS A 67 7.37 -2.96 5.46
C CYS A 67 7.86 -4.28 6.04
N ARG A 68 6.93 -5.13 6.43
CA ARG A 68 7.27 -6.52 6.74
C ARG A 68 7.21 -7.29 5.42
N TYR A 69 8.26 -8.05 5.13
CA TYR A 69 8.34 -8.82 3.90
C TYR A 69 8.81 -10.22 4.27
N ASP A 70 7.90 -11.18 4.21
CA ASP A 70 8.09 -12.52 4.74
C ASP A 70 8.57 -12.44 6.20
N GLU A 71 9.78 -12.91 6.52
CA GLU A 71 10.34 -12.87 7.88
C GLU A 71 11.27 -11.69 8.11
N ALA A 72 11.40 -10.79 7.14
CA ALA A 72 12.29 -9.63 7.22
C ALA A 72 11.50 -8.34 7.36
N GLU A 73 12.21 -7.27 7.67
CA GLU A 73 11.65 -5.92 7.72
C GLU A 73 12.48 -4.99 6.84
N GLU A 74 11.79 -4.10 6.13
CA GLU A 74 12.41 -3.09 5.27
C GLU A 74 11.89 -1.72 5.67
N ARG A 75 12.80 -0.76 5.82
CA ARG A 75 12.41 0.64 5.96
C ARG A 75 12.42 1.29 4.60
N LEU A 76 11.34 2.02 4.31
CA LEU A 76 11.15 2.66 3.01
C LEU A 76 10.96 4.16 3.21
N THR A 77 11.65 4.94 2.39
CA THR A 77 11.54 6.39 2.35
C THR A 77 11.14 6.83 0.93
N PRO A 78 10.74 8.11 0.73
CA PRO A 78 10.30 8.57 -0.59
C PRO A 78 11.30 8.25 -1.69
N GLY A 79 10.80 7.79 -2.82
CA GLY A 79 11.60 7.36 -3.96
C GLY A 79 11.97 5.90 -3.95
N GLN A 80 11.64 5.17 -2.89
CA GLN A 80 11.91 3.73 -2.78
C GLN A 80 10.67 2.92 -3.09
N CYS A 81 10.89 1.73 -3.63
CA CYS A 81 9.84 0.82 -4.05
C CYS A 81 9.98 -0.51 -3.34
N HIS A 82 8.85 -1.02 -2.84
CA HIS A 82 8.75 -2.38 -2.33
C HIS A 82 8.03 -3.25 -3.36
N TYR A 83 8.60 -4.41 -3.66
CA TYR A 83 7.99 -5.38 -4.53
C TYR A 83 7.70 -6.66 -3.75
N CYS A 84 6.42 -7.05 -3.74
CA CYS A 84 5.97 -8.32 -3.16
C CYS A 84 5.58 -9.26 -4.31
N PRO A 85 6.47 -10.19 -4.71
CA PRO A 85 6.14 -11.13 -5.77
C PRO A 85 5.01 -12.07 -5.37
N CYS A 86 4.38 -12.68 -6.36
CA CYS A 86 3.40 -13.74 -6.14
C CYS A 86 4.01 -14.85 -5.28
N GLY A 87 3.27 -15.32 -4.28
CA GLY A 87 3.72 -16.34 -3.34
C GLY A 87 4.38 -15.79 -2.08
N HIS A 88 4.53 -14.49 -1.97
CA HIS A 88 5.14 -13.84 -0.81
C HIS A 88 4.10 -13.07 0.00
N ALA A 89 4.47 -12.68 1.20
CA ALA A 89 3.58 -11.98 2.13
C ALA A 89 4.22 -10.69 2.63
N HIS A 90 3.39 -9.69 2.91
CA HIS A 90 3.88 -8.40 3.39
C HIS A 90 2.84 -7.67 4.24
N ALA A 91 3.32 -6.64 4.93
CA ALA A 91 2.51 -5.64 5.63
C ALA A 91 3.15 -4.27 5.43
N LEU A 92 2.34 -3.22 5.46
CA LEU A 92 2.83 -1.84 5.33
C LEU A 92 2.37 -1.03 6.53
N ILE A 93 3.30 -0.43 7.23
CA ILE A 93 3.05 0.29 8.48
C ILE A 93 3.59 1.71 8.32
N ASN A 94 2.79 2.70 8.75
CA ASN A 94 3.32 4.07 8.86
C ASN A 94 4.29 4.10 10.03
N ALA A 95 5.57 4.39 9.75
CA ALA A 95 6.62 4.39 10.75
C ALA A 95 6.76 5.73 11.47
N SER A 96 6.02 6.76 11.05
CA SER A 96 6.06 8.09 11.68
C SER A 96 4.95 8.22 12.71
N ALA A 97 5.24 8.85 13.84
CA ALA A 97 4.25 9.18 14.85
C ALA A 97 3.50 10.48 14.54
N THR A 98 3.94 11.27 13.56
CA THR A 98 3.42 12.61 13.33
C THR A 98 2.99 12.89 11.90
N ASN A 99 3.56 12.20 10.90
CA ASN A 99 3.31 12.50 9.49
C ASN A 99 2.57 11.36 8.80
N PRO A 100 1.68 11.68 7.85
CA PRO A 100 1.04 10.64 7.05
C PRO A 100 2.05 9.97 6.11
N LEU A 101 1.76 8.71 5.78
CA LEU A 101 2.46 7.96 4.75
C LEU A 101 1.63 8.01 3.48
N LEU A 102 2.20 8.53 2.40
CA LEU A 102 1.56 8.54 1.08
C LEU A 102 2.32 7.59 0.17
N PHE A 103 1.58 6.73 -0.51
CA PHE A 103 2.20 5.73 -1.38
C PHE A 103 1.35 5.48 -2.62
N PHE A 104 1.98 4.91 -3.62
CA PHE A 104 1.33 4.49 -4.86
C PHE A 104 1.53 2.99 -5.01
N ALA A 105 0.46 2.26 -5.25
CA ALA A 105 0.52 0.80 -5.32
C ALA A 105 -0.14 0.28 -6.58
N ILE A 106 0.44 -0.78 -7.14
CA ILE A 106 -0.11 -1.47 -8.30
C ILE A 106 -0.19 -2.94 -7.97
N VAL A 107 -1.37 -3.53 -8.19
CA VAL A 107 -1.59 -4.97 -8.04
C VAL A 107 -1.98 -5.52 -9.42
N PRO A 108 -1.00 -6.02 -10.19
CA PRO A 108 -1.30 -6.68 -11.47
C PRO A 108 -1.93 -8.04 -11.20
N GLU A 109 -3.06 -8.30 -11.83
CA GLU A 109 -3.68 -9.63 -11.79
C GLU A 109 -3.06 -10.52 -12.87
N ARG A 110 -2.99 -11.79 -12.61
CA ARG A 110 -2.37 -12.74 -13.52
C ARG A 110 -3.41 -13.60 -14.23
#